data_f5abcf25e488e77093daf8723ebda00d
#
_entry.id   f5abcf25e488e77093daf8723ebda00d
#
_cell.length_a   1.000
_cell.length_b   1.000
_cell.length_c   1.000
_cell.angle_alpha   90.00
_cell.angle_beta   90.00
_cell.angle_gamma   90.00
#
_symmetry.space_group_name_H-M   'P 1'
#
loop_
_entity.id
_entity.type
_entity.pdbx_description
1 polymer ?
#
loop_
_entity_poly.entity_id
_entity_poly.type
_entity_poly.pdbx_seq_one_letter_code
_entity_poly.pdbx_strand_id
1 'polypeptide(L)'
;MYPSGEGNTNQKTGKEMNMRVTKTIRDYIEKEVRARIQPKYAAEEAETKRRFAARDAFFDKCAKAAEEAFNAAFEANFHDVSDFMEDVREADNSPVSFCTNRAAQIPDRTEFDSVYQYQHRMNAEIKKITEEIVVELELGGTKAELMAMLEKIGK
;
A
#
# COMPACT_ATOMS: atom_id res chain seq x y z
N MET A 1 -30.26 -4.97 75.25
CA MET A 1 -30.18 -6.28 74.67
C MET A 1 -30.61 -6.21 73.22
N TYR A 2 -29.73 -5.82 72.32
CA TYR A 2 -29.96 -5.95 70.83
C TYR A 2 -28.60 -6.11 70.19
N PRO A 3 -28.45 -7.03 69.23
CA PRO A 3 -27.26 -7.15 68.40
C PRO A 3 -27.42 -6.26 67.14
N SER A 4 -26.57 -5.50 66.88
CA SER A 4 -25.56 -5.37 66.00
C SER A 4 -25.64 -5.37 64.56
N GLY A 5 -25.20 -4.36 64.04
CA GLY A 5 -24.84 -3.96 62.72
C GLY A 5 -24.28 -5.03 61.81
N GLU A 6 -25.03 -5.29 60.78
CA GLU A 6 -24.52 -5.95 59.61
C GLU A 6 -23.73 -4.97 58.75
N GLY A 7 -22.45 -5.22 58.69
CA GLY A 7 -21.56 -4.55 57.76
C GLY A 7 -21.89 -4.93 56.34
N ASN A 8 -22.49 -4.00 55.64
CA ASN A 8 -22.75 -4.13 54.22
C ASN A 8 -21.46 -3.83 53.45
N THR A 9 -20.65 -4.87 53.26
CA THR A 9 -19.53 -4.83 52.35
C THR A 9 -20.07 -4.85 50.92
N ASN A 10 -20.36 -3.68 50.43
CA ASN A 10 -20.58 -3.45 49.01
C ASN A 10 -19.26 -3.73 48.25
N GLN A 11 -18.98 -4.99 47.98
CA GLN A 11 -18.04 -5.37 46.93
C GLN A 11 -18.69 -4.95 45.60
N LYS A 12 -18.40 -3.76 45.15
CA LYS A 12 -18.48 -3.39 43.76
C LYS A 12 -17.48 -4.25 43.00
N THR A 13 -17.87 -5.45 42.66
CA THR A 13 -17.26 -6.17 41.53
C THR A 13 -17.56 -5.32 40.29
N GLY A 14 -16.60 -4.48 39.96
CA GLY A 14 -16.60 -3.79 38.65
C GLY A 14 -16.58 -4.88 37.58
N LYS A 15 -17.76 -5.24 37.09
CA LYS A 15 -17.88 -5.98 35.88
C LYS A 15 -17.23 -5.10 34.81
N GLU A 16 -15.97 -5.38 34.49
CA GLU A 16 -15.37 -4.83 33.28
C GLU A 16 -16.27 -5.26 32.14
N MET A 17 -16.96 -4.27 31.54
CA MET A 17 -17.91 -4.53 30.47
C MET A 17 -17.08 -4.98 29.28
N ASN A 18 -17.33 -6.18 28.79
CA ASN A 18 -16.76 -6.70 27.56
C ASN A 18 -16.92 -5.67 26.45
N MET A 19 -15.85 -5.36 25.79
CA MET A 19 -15.83 -4.34 24.75
C MET A 19 -16.49 -4.89 23.48
N ARG A 20 -17.64 -4.32 23.10
CA ARG A 20 -18.27 -4.66 21.81
C ARG A 20 -17.44 -4.05 20.68
N VAL A 21 -16.95 -4.87 19.78
CA VAL A 21 -16.19 -4.42 18.61
C VAL A 21 -17.15 -3.78 17.62
N THR A 22 -17.10 -2.45 17.55
CA THR A 22 -17.80 -1.66 16.53
C THR A 22 -16.89 -1.45 15.32
N LYS A 23 -17.47 -0.98 14.20
CA LYS A 23 -16.70 -0.61 13.02
C LYS A 23 -15.57 0.39 13.37
N THR A 24 -15.87 1.39 14.17
CA THR A 24 -14.88 2.41 14.60
C THR A 24 -13.72 1.79 15.38
N ILE A 25 -13.99 0.83 16.25
CA ILE A 25 -12.95 0.12 17.00
C ILE A 25 -12.11 -0.74 16.06
N ARG A 26 -12.73 -1.42 15.11
CA ARG A 26 -12.03 -2.22 14.10
C ARG A 26 -11.11 -1.35 13.24
N ASP A 27 -11.59 -0.22 12.75
CA ASP A 27 -10.81 0.73 11.96
C ASP A 27 -9.62 1.29 12.77
N TYR A 28 -9.83 1.55 14.07
CA TYR A 28 -8.75 1.95 14.98
C TYR A 28 -7.69 0.85 15.12
N ILE A 29 -8.11 -0.40 15.35
CA ILE A 29 -7.21 -1.55 15.47
C ILE A 29 -6.39 -1.71 14.18
N GLU A 30 -7.03 -1.69 13.02
CA GLU A 30 -6.33 -1.81 11.74
C GLU A 30 -5.30 -0.70 11.54
N LYS A 31 -5.64 0.54 11.88
CA LYS A 31 -4.72 1.68 11.80
C LYS A 31 -3.50 1.49 12.72
N GLU A 32 -3.71 1.05 13.95
CA GLU A 32 -2.64 0.81 14.92
C GLU A 32 -1.74 -0.39 14.52
N VAL A 33 -2.35 -1.46 14.02
CA VAL A 33 -1.61 -2.62 13.48
C VAL A 33 -0.78 -2.19 12.27
N ARG A 34 -1.37 -1.44 11.34
CA ARG A 34 -0.67 -0.92 10.16
C ARG A 34 0.55 -0.09 10.53
N ALA A 35 0.41 0.83 11.48
CA ALA A 35 1.50 1.68 11.94
C ALA A 35 2.69 0.89 12.51
N ARG A 36 2.44 -0.28 13.09
CA ARG A 36 3.48 -1.15 13.68
C ARG A 36 4.09 -2.14 12.67
N ILE A 37 3.30 -2.58 11.69
CA ILE A 37 3.75 -3.52 10.66
C ILE A 37 4.48 -2.81 9.52
N GLN A 38 4.06 -1.60 9.16
CA GLN A 38 4.64 -0.86 8.02
C GLN A 38 6.16 -0.69 8.09
N PRO A 39 6.79 -0.38 9.25
CA PRO A 39 8.25 -0.26 9.35
C PRO A 39 9.00 -1.54 8.96
N LYS A 40 8.41 -2.72 9.17
CA LYS A 40 8.98 -4.01 8.75
C LYS A 40 9.20 -4.10 7.24
N TYR A 41 8.36 -3.42 6.48
CA TYR A 41 8.40 -3.41 5.01
C TYR A 41 9.05 -2.15 4.41
N ALA A 42 9.59 -1.26 5.24
CA ALA A 42 10.14 0.02 4.79
C ALA A 42 11.28 -0.12 3.77
N ALA A 43 12.13 -1.14 3.94
CA ALA A 43 13.23 -1.41 3.00
C ALA A 43 12.72 -1.86 1.62
N GLU A 44 11.70 -2.72 1.59
CA GLU A 44 11.09 -3.19 0.34
C GLU A 44 10.31 -2.05 -0.34
N GLU A 45 9.65 -1.20 0.43
CA GLU A 45 8.98 0.01 -0.08
C GLU A 45 9.98 0.98 -0.71
N ALA A 46 11.09 1.26 -0.05
CA ALA A 46 12.15 2.13 -0.55
C ALA A 46 12.76 1.59 -1.85
N GLU A 47 13.06 0.28 -1.90
CA GLU A 47 13.58 -0.38 -3.09
C GLU A 47 12.57 -0.34 -4.25
N THR A 48 11.28 -0.55 -3.98
CA THR A 48 10.22 -0.44 -4.98
C THR A 48 10.16 0.97 -5.58
N LYS A 49 10.18 2.00 -4.73
CA LYS A 49 10.19 3.40 -5.18
C LYS A 49 11.42 3.71 -6.03
N ARG A 50 12.59 3.22 -5.63
CA ARG A 50 13.84 3.39 -6.39
C ARG A 50 13.74 2.76 -7.77
N ARG A 51 13.21 1.53 -7.88
CA ARG A 51 13.05 0.81 -9.15
C ARG A 51 12.05 1.51 -10.07
N PHE A 52 10.92 1.97 -9.55
CA PHE A 52 9.96 2.72 -10.34
C PHE A 52 10.55 4.03 -10.87
N ALA A 53 11.26 4.79 -10.04
CA ALA A 53 11.91 6.02 -10.48
C ALA A 53 12.97 5.77 -11.57
N ALA A 54 13.76 4.71 -11.43
CA ALA A 54 14.75 4.32 -12.43
C ALA A 54 14.10 3.90 -13.76
N ARG A 55 12.99 3.15 -13.68
CA ARG A 55 12.20 2.77 -14.85
C ARG A 55 11.62 3.98 -15.57
N ASP A 56 11.00 4.88 -14.84
CA ASP A 56 10.37 6.06 -15.41
C ASP A 56 11.41 6.97 -16.08
N ALA A 57 12.57 7.18 -15.43
CA ALA A 57 13.69 7.92 -16.02
C ALA A 57 14.24 7.26 -17.29
N PHE A 58 14.28 5.92 -17.34
CA PHE A 58 14.66 5.19 -18.54
C PHE A 58 13.66 5.40 -19.68
N PHE A 59 12.37 5.35 -19.40
CA PHE A 59 11.33 5.58 -20.41
C PHE A 59 11.34 7.01 -20.94
N ASP A 60 11.49 8.00 -20.08
CA ASP A 60 11.62 9.39 -20.47
C ASP A 60 12.83 9.60 -21.42
N LYS A 61 13.95 8.96 -21.09
CA LYS A 61 15.15 9.01 -21.93
C LYS A 61 14.93 8.37 -23.30
N CYS A 62 14.26 7.20 -23.36
CA CYS A 62 13.94 6.52 -24.60
C CYS A 62 12.96 7.32 -25.45
N ALA A 63 11.91 7.88 -24.83
CA ALA A 63 10.92 8.69 -25.51
C ALA A 63 11.55 9.94 -26.14
N LYS A 64 12.41 10.64 -25.38
CA LYS A 64 13.13 11.82 -25.87
C LYS A 64 14.07 11.49 -27.03
N ALA A 65 14.84 10.42 -26.95
CA ALA A 65 15.73 9.97 -28.02
C ALA A 65 14.95 9.58 -29.30
N ALA A 66 13.79 8.96 -29.14
CA ALA A 66 12.93 8.60 -30.29
C ALA A 66 12.33 9.84 -30.95
N GLU A 67 11.89 10.83 -30.15
CA GLU A 67 11.38 12.10 -30.66
C GLU A 67 12.45 12.88 -31.41
N GLU A 68 13.66 12.98 -30.85
CA GLU A 68 14.80 13.62 -31.51
C GLU A 68 15.16 12.95 -32.84
N ALA A 69 15.22 11.60 -32.86
CA ALA A 69 15.50 10.84 -34.08
C ALA A 69 14.40 10.98 -35.14
N PHE A 70 13.13 11.01 -34.72
CA PHE A 70 12.01 11.23 -35.61
C PHE A 70 12.06 12.64 -36.22
N ASN A 71 12.25 13.66 -35.41
CA ASN A 71 12.33 15.04 -35.91
C ASN A 71 13.50 15.23 -36.88
N ALA A 72 14.67 14.68 -36.58
CA ALA A 72 15.81 14.74 -37.49
C ALA A 72 15.57 14.03 -38.84
N ALA A 73 14.96 12.85 -38.81
CA ALA A 73 14.60 12.11 -40.02
C ALA A 73 13.53 12.86 -40.80
N PHE A 74 12.59 13.49 -40.12
CA PHE A 74 11.52 14.28 -40.72
C PHE A 74 12.05 15.52 -41.40
N GLU A 75 12.87 16.34 -40.76
CA GLU A 75 13.50 17.53 -41.33
C GLU A 75 14.37 17.20 -42.55
N ALA A 76 15.03 16.05 -42.57
CA ALA A 76 15.89 15.62 -43.67
C ALA A 76 15.12 15.17 -44.91
N ASN A 77 13.89 14.68 -44.80
CA ASN A 77 13.18 13.99 -45.88
C ASN A 77 11.89 14.69 -46.34
N PHE A 78 11.33 15.60 -45.59
CA PHE A 78 10.03 16.20 -45.87
C PHE A 78 10.08 17.72 -45.87
N HIS A 79 9.77 18.32 -47.03
CA HIS A 79 9.68 19.77 -47.18
C HIS A 79 8.26 20.30 -46.95
N ASP A 80 7.25 19.43 -46.96
CA ASP A 80 5.85 19.82 -46.75
C ASP A 80 5.23 18.94 -45.66
N VAL A 81 4.99 19.55 -44.54
CA VAL A 81 4.84 18.88 -43.24
C VAL A 81 3.40 18.55 -42.89
N SER A 82 2.42 19.29 -43.47
CA SER A 82 1.04 19.28 -43.00
C SER A 82 0.34 17.93 -43.21
N ASP A 83 0.46 17.38 -44.41
CA ASP A 83 -0.26 16.16 -44.79
C ASP A 83 0.32 14.93 -44.07
N PHE A 84 1.65 14.86 -43.93
CA PHE A 84 2.29 13.75 -43.24
C PHE A 84 2.03 13.77 -41.73
N MET A 85 1.96 14.94 -41.09
CA MET A 85 1.64 15.06 -39.67
C MET A 85 0.19 14.71 -39.38
N GLU A 86 -0.71 14.88 -40.32
CA GLU A 86 -2.10 14.46 -40.20
C GLU A 86 -2.20 12.93 -40.25
N ASP A 87 -1.54 12.28 -41.20
CA ASP A 87 -1.44 10.82 -41.31
C ASP A 87 -0.80 10.18 -40.06
N VAL A 88 0.24 10.78 -39.49
CA VAL A 88 0.90 10.30 -38.27
C VAL A 88 -0.02 10.43 -37.05
N ARG A 89 -0.82 11.48 -36.94
CA ARG A 89 -1.80 11.66 -35.87
C ARG A 89 -2.93 10.65 -35.96
N GLU A 90 -3.43 10.39 -37.18
CA GLU A 90 -4.49 9.40 -37.40
C GLU A 90 -4.01 7.97 -37.15
N ALA A 91 -2.75 7.66 -37.39
CA ALA A 91 -2.17 6.33 -37.17
C ALA A 91 -1.85 6.00 -35.72
N ASP A 92 -2.00 6.95 -34.79
CA ASP A 92 -1.64 6.81 -33.37
C ASP A 92 -0.21 6.27 -33.10
N ASN A 93 0.67 6.46 -34.10
CA ASN A 93 2.04 5.97 -34.12
C ASN A 93 3.04 7.07 -33.69
N SER A 94 2.80 7.74 -32.57
CA SER A 94 3.81 8.65 -32.06
C SER A 94 5.07 7.88 -31.62
N PRO A 95 6.30 8.42 -31.82
CA PRO A 95 7.53 7.79 -31.31
C PRO A 95 7.48 7.50 -29.82
N VAL A 96 6.78 8.34 -29.06
CA VAL A 96 6.57 8.18 -27.62
C VAL A 96 5.73 6.94 -27.32
N SER A 97 4.61 6.73 -28.02
CA SER A 97 3.78 5.53 -27.87
C SER A 97 4.53 4.26 -28.23
N PHE A 98 5.36 4.30 -29.26
CA PHE A 98 6.17 3.15 -29.68
C PHE A 98 7.21 2.78 -28.61
N CYS A 99 7.92 3.75 -28.05
CA CYS A 99 8.89 3.52 -27.00
C CYS A 99 8.23 3.02 -25.69
N THR A 100 7.09 3.58 -25.32
CA THR A 100 6.34 3.15 -24.14
C THR A 100 5.82 1.72 -24.28
N ASN A 101 5.30 1.35 -25.44
CA ASN A 101 4.81 0.00 -25.69
C ASN A 101 5.94 -1.04 -25.74
N ARG A 102 7.10 -0.71 -26.32
CA ARG A 102 8.27 -1.61 -26.31
C ARG A 102 8.92 -1.72 -24.94
N ALA A 103 8.97 -0.64 -24.20
CA ALA A 103 9.52 -0.63 -22.85
C ALA A 103 8.67 -1.48 -21.87
N ALA A 104 7.36 -1.64 -22.13
CA ALA A 104 6.51 -2.59 -21.40
C ALA A 104 6.91 -4.08 -21.65
N GLN A 105 7.75 -4.36 -22.66
CA GLN A 105 8.25 -5.70 -22.99
C GLN A 105 9.67 -5.97 -22.49
N ILE A 106 10.22 -5.15 -21.60
CA ILE A 106 11.54 -5.40 -21.01
C ILE A 106 11.49 -6.72 -20.20
N PRO A 107 12.44 -7.64 -20.45
CA PRO A 107 12.37 -9.01 -19.92
C PRO A 107 12.43 -9.14 -18.39
N ASP A 108 12.85 -8.11 -17.68
CA ASP A 108 13.10 -8.14 -16.24
C ASP A 108 11.89 -7.79 -15.37
N ARG A 109 10.69 -8.18 -15.84
CA ARG A 109 9.45 -8.03 -15.09
C ARG A 109 9.43 -8.85 -13.79
N THR A 110 10.15 -9.96 -13.77
CA THR A 110 10.17 -10.87 -12.61
C THR A 110 10.76 -10.24 -11.36
N GLU A 111 11.74 -9.35 -11.46
CA GLU A 111 12.24 -8.59 -10.32
C GLU A 111 11.24 -7.55 -9.82
N PHE A 112 10.48 -6.92 -10.71
CA PHE A 112 9.42 -5.98 -10.32
C PHE A 112 8.27 -6.67 -9.62
N ASP A 113 7.84 -7.84 -10.10
CA ASP A 113 6.74 -8.59 -9.53
C ASP A 113 7.04 -9.04 -8.09
N SER A 114 8.27 -9.45 -7.79
CA SER A 114 8.64 -9.88 -6.45
C SER A 114 8.65 -8.75 -5.41
N VAL A 115 9.04 -7.55 -5.82
CA VAL A 115 9.05 -6.36 -4.95
C VAL A 115 7.64 -5.78 -4.83
N TYR A 116 6.85 -5.81 -5.89
CA TYR A 116 5.45 -5.36 -5.88
C TYR A 116 4.57 -6.17 -4.94
N GLN A 117 4.86 -7.44 -4.76
CA GLN A 117 4.14 -8.32 -3.84
C GLN A 117 4.29 -7.95 -2.36
N TYR A 118 5.22 -7.06 -1.97
CA TYR A 118 5.36 -6.66 -0.56
C TYR A 118 4.08 -6.03 -0.02
N GLN A 119 3.36 -5.24 -0.82
CA GLN A 119 2.09 -4.62 -0.40
C GLN A 119 1.01 -5.66 -0.14
N HIS A 120 0.94 -6.71 -0.96
CA HIS A 120 0.00 -7.81 -0.74
C HIS A 120 0.33 -8.57 0.54
N ARG A 121 1.61 -8.87 0.77
CA ARG A 121 2.07 -9.55 2.00
C ARG A 121 1.81 -8.69 3.23
N MET A 122 2.15 -7.41 3.18
CA MET A 122 1.91 -6.47 4.26
C MET A 122 0.42 -6.34 4.59
N ASN A 123 -0.44 -6.16 3.57
CA ASN A 123 -1.88 -6.04 3.77
C ASN A 123 -2.49 -7.35 4.30
N ALA A 124 -2.02 -8.51 3.84
CA ALA A 124 -2.45 -9.79 4.35
C ALA A 124 -2.05 -9.99 5.83
N GLU A 125 -0.84 -9.61 6.22
CA GLU A 125 -0.37 -9.65 7.61
C GLU A 125 -1.17 -8.71 8.50
N ILE A 126 -1.42 -7.47 8.06
CA ILE A 126 -2.26 -6.50 8.78
C ILE A 126 -3.67 -7.04 8.97
N LYS A 127 -4.28 -7.57 7.91
CA LYS A 127 -5.62 -8.14 7.98
C LYS A 127 -5.68 -9.30 8.97
N LYS A 128 -4.73 -10.23 8.90
CA LYS A 128 -4.66 -11.40 9.78
C LYS A 128 -4.57 -10.97 11.25
N ILE A 129 -3.64 -10.10 11.59
CA ILE A 129 -3.45 -9.64 12.97
C ILE A 129 -4.68 -8.85 13.47
N THR A 130 -5.27 -8.01 12.61
CA THR A 130 -6.49 -7.27 12.95
C THR A 130 -7.63 -8.22 13.29
N GLU A 131 -7.85 -9.26 12.49
CA GLU A 131 -8.90 -10.26 12.75
C GLU A 131 -8.64 -11.05 14.04
N GLU A 132 -7.39 -11.45 14.31
CA GLU A 132 -7.02 -12.14 15.54
C GLU A 132 -7.36 -11.29 16.78
N ILE A 133 -7.01 -10.00 16.77
CA ILE A 133 -7.32 -9.06 17.86
C ILE A 133 -8.84 -8.89 18.00
N VAL A 134 -9.57 -8.71 16.88
CA VAL A 134 -11.02 -8.54 16.91
C VAL A 134 -11.69 -9.76 17.52
N VAL A 135 -11.31 -10.97 17.12
CA VAL A 135 -11.85 -12.22 17.66
C VAL A 135 -11.60 -12.33 19.18
N GLU A 136 -10.39 -12.02 19.65
CA GLU A 136 -10.08 -12.05 21.09
C GLU A 136 -10.92 -11.04 21.88
N LEU A 137 -11.14 -9.83 21.33
CA LEU A 137 -11.99 -8.83 21.98
C LEU A 137 -13.46 -9.24 22.01
N GLU A 138 -13.98 -9.87 20.97
CA GLU A 138 -15.36 -10.36 20.90
C GLU A 138 -15.58 -11.52 21.90
N LEU A 139 -14.56 -12.30 22.22
CA LEU A 139 -14.60 -13.36 23.21
C LEU A 139 -14.58 -12.84 24.66
N GLY A 140 -14.54 -11.53 24.87
CA GLY A 140 -14.66 -10.92 26.17
C GLY A 140 -13.44 -10.10 26.60
N GLY A 141 -12.65 -9.61 25.65
CA GLY A 141 -11.48 -8.79 25.92
C GLY A 141 -11.81 -7.37 26.41
N THR A 142 -10.90 -6.80 27.17
CA THR A 142 -10.98 -5.45 27.72
C THR A 142 -10.12 -4.47 26.91
N LYS A 143 -10.30 -3.17 27.17
CA LYS A 143 -9.44 -2.13 26.58
C LYS A 143 -7.97 -2.30 26.97
N ALA A 144 -7.69 -2.74 28.20
CA ALA A 144 -6.32 -2.97 28.67
C ALA A 144 -5.66 -4.13 27.89
N GLU A 145 -6.40 -5.19 27.61
CA GLU A 145 -5.93 -6.33 26.81
C GLU A 145 -5.69 -5.92 25.37
N LEU A 146 -6.56 -5.10 24.78
CA LEU A 146 -6.32 -4.52 23.44
C LEU A 146 -4.98 -3.78 23.39
N MET A 147 -4.72 -2.90 24.34
CA MET A 147 -3.46 -2.16 24.37
C MET A 147 -2.26 -3.09 24.53
N ALA A 148 -2.36 -4.12 25.39
CA ALA A 148 -1.32 -5.13 25.57
C ALA A 148 -1.07 -5.96 24.30
N MET A 149 -2.10 -6.32 23.54
CA MET A 149 -1.97 -7.01 22.27
C MET A 149 -1.27 -6.12 21.22
N LEU A 150 -1.67 -4.86 21.12
CA LEU A 150 -1.05 -3.90 20.20
C LEU A 150 0.44 -3.65 20.52
N GLU A 151 0.83 -3.62 21.80
CA GLU A 151 2.23 -3.45 22.21
C GLU A 151 3.14 -4.63 21.84
N LYS A 152 2.59 -5.82 21.65
CA LYS A 152 3.34 -7.02 21.24
C LYS A 152 3.64 -7.06 19.74
N ILE A 153 2.93 -6.26 18.94
CA ILE A 153 3.10 -6.24 17.49
C ILE A 153 4.39 -5.47 17.15
N GLY A 154 5.25 -6.09 16.38
CA GLY A 154 6.48 -5.44 15.88
C GLY A 154 7.69 -5.55 16.81
N LYS A 155 7.55 -6.32 17.92
CA LYS A 155 8.69 -6.78 18.72
C LYS A 155 9.07 -8.19 18.26
#